data_cc3269007bea586ea355181d686f1213
#
_entry.id   cc3269007bea586ea355181d686f1213
#
_cell.length_a   1.000
_cell.length_b   1.000
_cell.length_c   1.000
_cell.angle_alpha   90.00
_cell.angle_beta   90.00
_cell.angle_gamma   90.00
#
_symmetry.space_group_name_H-M   'P 1'
#
loop_
_entity.id
_entity.type
_entity.pdbx_description
1 polymer ?
#
loop_
_entity_poly.entity_id
_entity_poly.type
_entity_poly.pdbx_seq_one_letter_code
_entity_poly.pdbx_strand_id
1 'polypeptide(L)'
;YQLGVWPPGLYRDEAYNGLDALGVLQGEHALFFPANNGREPSYIYLVALSIALLGPTVFALRLPAAVIGALTTPPTYLLARDWFGRATGLFAATLWAITFWPVHLGRIGLRAGLLPPLLALTFWLGTRAWRETQNDRRATGLWLAAGAVYGLSFYTYLAVRFTPLILILFAAYLVLTGRRKRLWSSGRVLGFVLGAGLVVAPLGIVLLADPSLIFGRTGQVSILSPEINGGDPLGTLLGSTARTLGMYLWRGADLLRHNAWLSYGTHAPAGRPVFDWLMAVPVIVGLAWSFRHWRRPSAALLLIWQLVMLGPTILAKDAPHFL
;
A
#
# COMPACT_ATOMS: atom_id res chain seq x y z
N TYR A 1 -15.62 -2.03 17.83
CA TYR A 1 -17.02 -2.39 18.01
C TYR A 1 -17.43 -3.40 16.93
N GLN A 2 -17.96 -4.56 17.33
CA GLN A 2 -18.50 -5.64 16.46
C GLN A 2 -17.56 -6.13 15.33
N LEU A 3 -16.26 -6.13 15.53
CA LEU A 3 -15.26 -6.50 14.51
C LEU A 3 -15.41 -7.97 14.06
N GLY A 4 -15.83 -8.85 14.98
CA GLY A 4 -16.07 -10.27 14.67
C GLY A 4 -17.40 -10.54 13.93
N VAL A 5 -18.29 -9.55 13.81
CA VAL A 5 -19.62 -9.69 13.22
C VAL A 5 -19.77 -8.91 11.92
N TRP A 6 -19.18 -7.72 11.84
CA TRP A 6 -19.25 -6.82 10.67
C TRP A 6 -17.88 -6.55 10.06
N PRO A 7 -17.73 -6.72 8.74
CA PRO A 7 -18.71 -7.23 7.76
C PRO A 7 -19.11 -8.69 8.03
N PRO A 8 -20.34 -9.12 7.66
CA PRO A 8 -20.79 -10.47 7.90
C PRO A 8 -20.02 -11.50 7.04
N GLY A 9 -19.73 -12.65 7.63
CA GLY A 9 -18.95 -13.72 6.99
C GLY A 9 -17.44 -13.43 6.91
N LEU A 10 -16.68 -14.35 6.33
CA LEU A 10 -15.27 -14.19 6.01
C LEU A 10 -15.11 -14.00 4.51
N TYR A 11 -14.34 -12.99 4.14
CA TYR A 11 -13.87 -12.86 2.77
C TYR A 11 -12.84 -13.96 2.47
N ARG A 12 -12.78 -14.40 1.21
CA ARG A 12 -11.90 -15.50 0.81
C ARG A 12 -10.45 -15.30 1.27
N ASP A 13 -9.88 -14.11 1.05
CA ASP A 13 -8.49 -13.83 1.42
C ASP A 13 -8.29 -13.76 2.93
N GLU A 14 -9.32 -13.33 3.71
CA GLU A 14 -9.29 -13.41 5.16
C GLU A 14 -9.20 -14.87 5.64
N ALA A 15 -10.02 -15.74 5.06
CA ALA A 15 -10.05 -17.16 5.42
C ALA A 15 -8.68 -17.83 5.16
N TYR A 16 -8.07 -17.55 4.00
CA TYR A 16 -6.74 -18.06 3.70
C TYR A 16 -5.65 -17.50 4.63
N ASN A 17 -5.72 -16.22 5.02
CA ASN A 17 -4.80 -15.67 6.00
C ASN A 17 -4.95 -16.35 7.36
N GLY A 18 -6.19 -16.69 7.74
CA GLY A 18 -6.46 -17.43 8.98
C GLY A 18 -5.96 -18.87 8.95
N LEU A 19 -6.14 -19.58 7.84
CA LEU A 19 -5.66 -20.97 7.67
C LEU A 19 -4.13 -21.03 7.74
N ASP A 20 -3.42 -20.15 7.03
CA ASP A 20 -1.95 -20.11 7.10
C ASP A 20 -1.47 -19.69 8.50
N ALA A 21 -2.17 -18.78 9.17
CA ALA A 21 -1.85 -18.41 10.53
C ALA A 21 -1.98 -19.58 11.52
N LEU A 22 -2.96 -20.44 11.33
CA LEU A 22 -3.08 -21.71 12.09
C LEU A 22 -1.94 -22.67 11.76
N GLY A 23 -1.54 -22.78 10.49
CA GLY A 23 -0.36 -23.55 10.08
C GLY A 23 0.93 -23.03 10.74
N VAL A 24 1.12 -21.71 10.80
CA VAL A 24 2.24 -21.08 11.53
C VAL A 24 2.27 -21.51 13.00
N LEU A 25 1.11 -21.57 13.68
CA LEU A 25 1.02 -22.03 15.07
C LEU A 25 1.30 -23.53 15.23
N GLN A 26 1.20 -24.29 14.16
CA GLN A 26 1.55 -25.72 14.09
C GLN A 26 3.02 -25.96 13.68
N GLY A 27 3.79 -24.87 13.44
CA GLY A 27 5.21 -24.96 13.08
C GLY A 27 5.50 -24.80 11.58
N GLU A 28 4.51 -24.50 10.74
CA GLU A 28 4.69 -24.26 9.30
C GLU A 28 5.18 -22.82 9.04
N HIS A 29 6.46 -22.57 9.32
CA HIS A 29 7.06 -21.24 9.15
C HIS A 29 7.53 -21.04 7.71
N ALA A 30 7.11 -19.92 7.08
CA ALA A 30 7.51 -19.56 5.73
C ALA A 30 7.72 -18.05 5.58
N LEU A 31 8.63 -17.65 4.69
CA LEU A 31 8.82 -16.25 4.27
C LEU A 31 7.94 -15.87 3.07
N PHE A 32 7.28 -16.86 2.47
CA PHE A 32 6.30 -16.69 1.41
C PHE A 32 5.33 -17.88 1.41
N PHE A 33 4.03 -17.59 1.41
CA PHE A 33 2.97 -18.61 1.44
C PHE A 33 2.40 -18.80 0.04
N PRO A 34 2.53 -19.98 -0.59
CA PRO A 34 2.14 -20.19 -1.99
C PRO A 34 0.62 -20.26 -2.20
N ALA A 35 -0.14 -20.62 -1.18
CA ALA A 35 -1.60 -20.74 -1.28
C ALA A 35 -2.25 -19.42 -1.72
N ASN A 36 -3.42 -19.49 -2.38
CA ASN A 36 -4.18 -18.35 -2.88
C ASN A 36 -3.33 -17.38 -3.72
N ASN A 37 -2.58 -17.91 -4.68
CA ASN A 37 -1.72 -17.21 -5.64
C ASN A 37 -0.50 -16.50 -5.03
N GLY A 38 0.00 -16.97 -3.92
CA GLY A 38 1.19 -16.45 -3.27
C GLY A 38 0.93 -15.21 -2.39
N ARG A 39 1.45 -15.26 -1.17
CA ARG A 39 1.24 -14.20 -0.18
C ARG A 39 2.48 -13.92 0.64
N GLU A 40 2.73 -12.65 0.83
CA GLU A 40 3.76 -12.13 1.72
C GLU A 40 3.40 -12.40 3.20
N PRO A 41 4.39 -12.61 4.08
CA PRO A 41 4.18 -13.27 5.38
C PRO A 41 3.70 -12.33 6.51
N SER A 42 3.99 -11.02 6.46
CA SER A 42 3.85 -10.14 7.64
C SER A 42 2.45 -10.18 8.26
N TYR A 43 1.41 -10.11 7.43
CA TYR A 43 0.04 -10.11 7.94
C TYR A 43 -0.34 -11.47 8.55
N ILE A 44 0.10 -12.56 7.94
CA ILE A 44 -0.16 -13.93 8.40
C ILE A 44 0.43 -14.15 9.80
N TYR A 45 1.68 -13.71 10.02
CA TYR A 45 2.31 -13.80 11.35
C TYR A 45 1.63 -12.91 12.39
N LEU A 46 1.14 -11.72 12.01
CA LEU A 46 0.34 -10.88 12.93
C LEU A 46 -0.99 -11.54 13.29
N VAL A 47 -1.65 -12.19 12.34
CA VAL A 47 -2.86 -12.98 12.59
C VAL A 47 -2.55 -14.19 13.47
N ALA A 48 -1.45 -14.90 13.23
CA ALA A 48 -1.01 -16.02 14.07
C ALA A 48 -0.81 -15.58 15.53
N LEU A 49 -0.12 -14.45 15.75
CA LEU A 49 0.04 -13.87 17.08
C LEU A 49 -1.31 -13.53 17.72
N SER A 50 -2.21 -12.91 16.97
CA SER A 50 -3.55 -12.55 17.44
C SER A 50 -4.37 -13.80 17.83
N ILE A 51 -4.32 -14.86 17.02
CA ILE A 51 -5.00 -16.13 17.28
C ILE A 51 -4.38 -16.84 18.48
N ALA A 52 -3.06 -16.81 18.63
CA ALA A 52 -2.38 -17.39 19.80
C ALA A 52 -2.83 -16.75 21.12
N LEU A 53 -3.11 -15.43 21.11
CA LEU A 53 -3.51 -14.68 22.30
C LEU A 53 -5.01 -14.73 22.58
N LEU A 54 -5.85 -14.79 21.54
CA LEU A 54 -7.30 -14.56 21.64
C LEU A 54 -8.14 -15.75 21.17
N GLY A 55 -7.49 -16.83 20.72
CA GLY A 55 -8.14 -17.99 20.13
C GLY A 55 -8.54 -17.79 18.66
N PRO A 56 -8.91 -18.90 17.95
CA PRO A 56 -9.22 -18.91 16.52
C PRO A 56 -10.64 -18.35 16.23
N THR A 57 -10.80 -17.06 16.33
CA THR A 57 -12.06 -16.35 16.11
C THR A 57 -11.95 -15.34 14.97
N VAL A 58 -13.08 -14.97 14.36
CA VAL A 58 -13.14 -13.90 13.35
C VAL A 58 -12.62 -12.57 13.91
N PHE A 59 -12.87 -12.31 15.19
CA PHE A 59 -12.35 -11.13 15.86
C PHE A 59 -10.80 -11.14 15.88
N ALA A 60 -10.19 -12.25 16.30
CA ALA A 60 -8.73 -12.39 16.36
C ALA A 60 -8.08 -12.25 14.96
N LEU A 61 -8.73 -12.78 13.90
CA LEU A 61 -8.27 -12.66 12.53
C LEU A 61 -8.28 -11.21 12.03
N ARG A 62 -9.29 -10.41 12.39
CA ARG A 62 -9.47 -9.02 11.92
C ARG A 62 -8.78 -7.98 12.80
N LEU A 63 -8.48 -8.30 14.04
CA LEU A 63 -7.88 -7.36 14.98
C LEU A 63 -6.56 -6.75 14.47
N PRO A 64 -5.63 -7.50 13.86
CA PRO A 64 -4.42 -6.91 13.27
C PRO A 64 -4.74 -5.83 12.23
N ALA A 65 -5.72 -6.05 11.33
CA ALA A 65 -6.10 -5.05 10.33
C ALA A 65 -6.67 -3.79 10.98
N ALA A 66 -7.49 -3.93 12.02
CA ALA A 66 -8.05 -2.78 12.75
C ALA A 66 -6.96 -1.95 13.45
N VAL A 67 -6.00 -2.63 14.09
CA VAL A 67 -4.86 -1.98 14.74
C VAL A 67 -3.98 -1.26 13.71
N ILE A 68 -3.66 -1.91 12.58
CA ILE A 68 -2.87 -1.32 11.50
C ILE A 68 -3.58 -0.11 10.90
N GLY A 69 -4.89 -0.21 10.63
CA GLY A 69 -5.70 0.89 10.13
C GLY A 69 -5.64 2.12 11.04
N ALA A 70 -5.77 1.92 12.35
CA ALA A 70 -5.63 2.97 13.34
C ALA A 70 -4.19 3.52 13.42
N LEU A 71 -3.19 2.64 13.43
CA LEU A 71 -1.76 3.01 13.46
C LEU A 71 -1.27 3.68 12.17
N THR A 72 -2.05 3.69 11.10
CA THR A 72 -1.74 4.45 9.87
C THR A 72 -1.96 5.96 10.07
N THR A 73 -2.81 6.37 11.00
CA THR A 73 -3.10 7.77 11.28
C THR A 73 -1.86 8.60 11.70
N PRO A 74 -1.01 8.16 12.66
CA PRO A 74 0.19 8.89 13.04
C PRO A 74 1.19 9.14 11.90
N PRO A 75 1.64 8.15 11.11
CA PRO A 75 2.56 8.41 10.01
C PRO A 75 1.94 9.27 8.92
N THR A 76 0.63 9.19 8.66
CA THR A 76 -0.08 10.09 7.76
C THR A 76 -0.01 11.53 8.25
N TYR A 77 -0.27 11.77 9.56
CA TYR A 77 -0.12 13.08 10.19
C TYR A 77 1.32 13.62 10.04
N LEU A 78 2.30 12.81 10.45
CA LEU A 78 3.70 13.22 10.48
C LEU A 78 4.22 13.59 9.10
N LEU A 79 3.90 12.77 8.08
CA LEU A 79 4.29 13.01 6.71
C LEU A 79 3.64 14.27 6.13
N ALA A 80 2.32 14.38 6.25
CA ALA A 80 1.57 15.53 5.71
C ALA A 80 1.93 16.83 6.44
N ARG A 81 2.15 16.78 7.76
CA ARG A 81 2.63 17.93 8.55
C ARG A 81 3.99 18.41 8.05
N ASP A 82 4.92 17.49 7.85
CA ASP A 82 6.28 17.86 7.44
C ASP A 82 6.33 18.32 5.97
N TRP A 83 5.39 17.89 5.13
CA TRP A 83 5.32 18.33 3.73
C TRP A 83 4.54 19.62 3.52
N PHE A 84 3.42 19.79 4.22
CA PHE A 84 2.41 20.81 3.91
C PHE A 84 1.98 21.65 5.12
N GLY A 85 2.53 21.39 6.29
CA GLY A 85 2.24 22.13 7.53
C GLY A 85 1.26 21.42 8.46
N ARG A 86 1.16 21.93 9.70
CA ARG A 86 0.42 21.30 10.81
C ARG A 86 -1.07 21.14 10.52
N ALA A 87 -1.70 22.18 9.97
CA ALA A 87 -3.14 22.13 9.65
C ALA A 87 -3.45 21.06 8.62
N THR A 88 -2.65 20.95 7.53
CA THR A 88 -2.79 19.91 6.51
C THR A 88 -2.54 18.54 7.09
N GLY A 89 -1.55 18.39 8.00
CA GLY A 89 -1.30 17.14 8.70
C GLY A 89 -2.49 16.66 9.52
N LEU A 90 -3.08 17.56 10.34
CA LEU A 90 -4.28 17.24 11.12
C LEU A 90 -5.46 16.87 10.23
N PHE A 91 -5.68 17.66 9.18
CA PHE A 91 -6.76 17.39 8.23
C PHE A 91 -6.59 16.02 7.55
N ALA A 92 -5.39 15.70 7.03
CA ALA A 92 -5.11 14.42 6.40
C ALA A 92 -5.31 13.22 7.36
N ALA A 93 -4.83 13.35 8.61
CA ALA A 93 -4.99 12.32 9.63
C ALA A 93 -6.46 12.12 10.03
N THR A 94 -7.21 13.21 10.16
CA THR A 94 -8.65 13.15 10.44
C THR A 94 -9.40 12.48 9.29
N LEU A 95 -9.12 12.89 8.05
CA LEU A 95 -9.73 12.27 6.87
C LEU A 95 -9.44 10.75 6.82
N TRP A 96 -8.18 10.35 7.06
CA TRP A 96 -7.83 8.93 7.14
C TRP A 96 -8.67 8.18 8.19
N ALA A 97 -8.82 8.77 9.37
CA ALA A 97 -9.50 8.13 10.50
C ALA A 97 -11.02 7.99 10.30
N ILE A 98 -11.66 8.89 9.53
CA ILE A 98 -13.12 8.92 9.35
C ILE A 98 -13.58 8.50 7.96
N THR A 99 -12.67 8.42 6.97
CA THR A 99 -13.03 8.03 5.60
C THR A 99 -13.46 6.56 5.57
N PHE A 100 -14.51 6.32 4.82
CA PHE A 100 -15.11 4.98 4.73
C PHE A 100 -14.09 3.89 4.35
N TRP A 101 -13.25 4.11 3.32
CA TRP A 101 -12.35 3.08 2.81
C TRP A 101 -11.26 2.65 3.79
N PRO A 102 -10.48 3.55 4.43
CA PRO A 102 -9.51 3.17 5.45
C PRO A 102 -10.17 2.41 6.61
N VAL A 103 -11.33 2.88 7.07
CA VAL A 103 -12.08 2.22 8.14
C VAL A 103 -12.58 0.84 7.70
N HIS A 104 -13.14 0.73 6.50
CA HIS A 104 -13.64 -0.53 5.95
C HIS A 104 -12.52 -1.56 5.76
N LEU A 105 -11.39 -1.17 5.14
CA LEU A 105 -10.23 -2.04 4.98
C LEU A 105 -9.59 -2.44 6.31
N GLY A 106 -9.63 -1.57 7.32
CA GLY A 106 -9.24 -1.90 8.69
C GLY A 106 -10.20 -2.88 9.39
N ARG A 107 -11.37 -3.17 8.82
CA ARG A 107 -12.33 -4.16 9.36
C ARG A 107 -12.29 -5.50 8.65
N ILE A 108 -11.56 -5.59 7.55
CA ILE A 108 -11.36 -6.81 6.77
C ILE A 108 -9.92 -7.27 6.97
N GLY A 109 -9.72 -8.54 7.23
CA GLY A 109 -8.41 -9.14 7.50
C GLY A 109 -7.51 -9.24 6.26
N LEU A 110 -7.20 -8.11 5.63
CA LEU A 110 -6.41 -8.04 4.40
C LEU A 110 -4.99 -7.50 4.63
N ARG A 111 -4.01 -8.20 4.07
CA ARG A 111 -2.58 -7.85 4.16
C ARG A 111 -2.21 -6.51 3.51
N ALA A 112 -2.99 -6.05 2.52
CA ALA A 112 -2.76 -4.80 1.80
C ALA A 112 -2.76 -3.57 2.72
N GLY A 113 -3.48 -3.62 3.86
CA GLY A 113 -3.51 -2.55 4.85
C GLY A 113 -2.16 -2.22 5.49
N LEU A 114 -1.18 -3.13 5.45
CA LEU A 114 0.18 -2.91 5.99
C LEU A 114 1.02 -1.96 5.13
N LEU A 115 0.80 -1.90 3.82
CA LEU A 115 1.65 -1.14 2.91
C LEU A 115 1.56 0.39 3.10
N PRO A 116 0.37 1.01 3.22
CA PRO A 116 0.24 2.46 3.38
C PRO A 116 1.00 3.05 4.58
N PRO A 117 0.90 2.52 5.83
CA PRO A 117 1.63 3.07 6.96
C PRO A 117 3.14 2.94 6.81
N LEU A 118 3.64 1.85 6.23
CA LEU A 118 5.08 1.64 6.01
C LEU A 118 5.63 2.60 4.96
N LEU A 119 4.92 2.83 3.85
CA LEU A 119 5.33 3.83 2.86
C LEU A 119 5.28 5.25 3.42
N ALA A 120 4.22 5.60 4.15
CA ALA A 120 4.13 6.90 4.80
C ALA A 120 5.28 7.12 5.81
N LEU A 121 5.61 6.11 6.59
CA LEU A 121 6.73 6.14 7.54
C LEU A 121 8.08 6.23 6.81
N THR A 122 8.27 5.47 5.73
CA THR A 122 9.46 5.54 4.87
C THR A 122 9.70 6.95 4.34
N PHE A 123 8.67 7.56 3.75
CA PHE A 123 8.79 8.90 3.19
C PHE A 123 8.92 9.98 4.26
N TRP A 124 8.30 9.79 5.42
CA TRP A 124 8.51 10.68 6.56
C TRP A 124 9.95 10.62 7.08
N LEU A 125 10.50 9.43 7.33
CA LEU A 125 11.89 9.24 7.76
C LEU A 125 12.86 9.79 6.70
N GLY A 126 12.64 9.50 5.42
CA GLY A 126 13.41 10.07 4.32
C GLY A 126 13.36 11.60 4.27
N THR A 127 12.18 12.20 4.54
CA THR A 127 12.03 13.65 4.64
C THR A 127 12.82 14.23 5.81
N ARG A 128 12.80 13.57 6.96
CA ARG A 128 13.59 13.97 8.13
C ARG A 128 15.08 13.84 7.86
N ALA A 129 15.50 12.74 7.26
CA ALA A 129 16.88 12.50 6.85
C ALA A 129 17.37 13.55 5.84
N TRP A 130 16.51 13.90 4.87
CA TRP A 130 16.79 14.93 3.87
C TRP A 130 16.98 16.32 4.46
N ARG A 131 16.24 16.65 5.51
CA ARG A 131 16.32 17.94 6.20
C ARG A 131 17.45 18.04 7.21
N GLU A 132 17.97 16.90 7.65
CA GLU A 132 19.10 16.87 8.57
C GLU A 132 20.40 17.24 7.84
N THR A 133 20.93 18.42 8.15
CA THR A 133 22.12 18.97 7.48
C THR A 133 23.30 19.19 8.44
N GLN A 134 23.04 19.15 9.74
CA GLN A 134 24.04 19.49 10.75
C GLN A 134 24.76 18.25 11.30
N ASN A 135 24.10 17.08 11.29
CA ASN A 135 24.65 15.86 11.85
C ASN A 135 24.57 14.71 10.83
N ASP A 136 25.68 14.43 10.15
CA ASP A 136 25.74 13.39 9.13
C ASP A 136 25.48 11.98 9.68
N ARG A 137 25.90 11.68 10.92
CA ARG A 137 25.60 10.38 11.56
C ARG A 137 24.09 10.21 11.75
N ARG A 138 23.41 11.26 12.24
CA ARG A 138 21.97 11.27 12.41
C ARG A 138 21.25 11.16 11.07
N ALA A 139 21.70 11.90 10.06
CA ALA A 139 21.15 11.82 8.71
C ALA A 139 21.27 10.40 8.14
N THR A 140 22.46 9.79 8.24
CA THR A 140 22.72 8.41 7.78
C THR A 140 21.87 7.39 8.55
N GLY A 141 21.75 7.53 9.88
CA GLY A 141 20.87 6.68 10.70
C GLY A 141 19.41 6.77 10.29
N LEU A 142 18.90 7.98 9.99
CA LEU A 142 17.53 8.17 9.48
C LEU A 142 17.34 7.57 8.08
N TRP A 143 18.35 7.66 7.20
CA TRP A 143 18.31 7.01 5.89
C TRP A 143 18.32 5.49 6.00
N LEU A 144 19.14 4.93 6.91
CA LEU A 144 19.16 3.50 7.20
C LEU A 144 17.80 3.03 7.71
N ALA A 145 17.20 3.76 8.66
CA ALA A 145 15.88 3.47 9.20
C ALA A 145 14.79 3.57 8.12
N ALA A 146 14.84 4.60 7.27
CA ALA A 146 13.91 4.73 6.13
C ALA A 146 14.03 3.54 5.17
N GLY A 147 15.27 3.12 4.87
CA GLY A 147 15.54 1.93 4.06
C GLY A 147 15.02 0.65 4.70
N ALA A 148 15.25 0.45 6.00
CA ALA A 148 14.76 -0.73 6.72
C ALA A 148 13.23 -0.81 6.72
N VAL A 149 12.53 0.31 6.98
CA VAL A 149 11.06 0.37 6.90
C VAL A 149 10.56 0.13 5.48
N TYR A 150 11.27 0.67 4.47
CA TYR A 150 10.98 0.39 3.07
C TYR A 150 11.18 -1.09 2.74
N GLY A 151 12.27 -1.70 3.19
CA GLY A 151 12.52 -3.14 3.05
C GLY A 151 11.42 -3.99 3.69
N LEU A 152 10.94 -3.59 4.88
CA LEU A 152 9.85 -4.28 5.56
C LEU A 152 8.54 -4.24 4.74
N SER A 153 8.32 -3.21 3.94
CA SER A 153 7.13 -3.11 3.08
C SER A 153 7.02 -4.25 2.06
N PHE A 154 8.16 -4.86 1.65
CA PHE A 154 8.17 -6.00 0.71
C PHE A 154 7.58 -7.28 1.28
N TYR A 155 7.46 -7.38 2.59
CA TYR A 155 6.81 -8.49 3.28
C TYR A 155 5.29 -8.32 3.43
N THR A 156 4.69 -7.28 2.84
CA THR A 156 3.30 -6.91 3.08
C THR A 156 2.34 -7.28 1.96
N TYR A 157 2.56 -6.71 0.76
CA TYR A 157 1.62 -6.84 -0.34
C TYR A 157 2.28 -6.64 -1.71
N LEU A 158 1.79 -7.37 -2.71
CA LEU A 158 2.31 -7.39 -4.08
C LEU A 158 2.52 -6.00 -4.71
N ALA A 159 1.65 -5.02 -4.43
CA ALA A 159 1.74 -3.68 -4.98
C ALA A 159 3.05 -2.95 -4.60
N VAL A 160 3.76 -3.38 -3.56
CA VAL A 160 5.07 -2.85 -3.19
C VAL A 160 6.07 -2.95 -4.34
N ARG A 161 5.94 -3.94 -5.23
CA ARG A 161 6.84 -4.15 -6.38
C ARG A 161 6.84 -2.98 -7.37
N PHE A 162 5.82 -2.12 -7.32
CA PHE A 162 5.76 -0.88 -8.10
C PHE A 162 6.50 0.29 -7.42
N THR A 163 6.70 0.22 -6.11
CA THR A 163 7.28 1.35 -5.34
C THR A 163 8.73 1.71 -5.68
N PRO A 164 9.62 0.79 -6.16
CA PRO A 164 10.92 1.18 -6.68
C PRO A 164 10.83 2.21 -7.80
N LEU A 165 9.78 2.15 -8.64
CA LEU A 165 9.55 3.14 -9.68
C LEU A 165 9.29 4.54 -9.11
N ILE A 166 8.64 4.65 -7.94
CA ILE A 166 8.48 5.93 -7.23
C ILE A 166 9.85 6.53 -6.91
N LEU A 167 10.77 5.72 -6.37
CA LEU A 167 12.10 6.16 -5.98
C LEU A 167 12.93 6.57 -7.22
N ILE A 168 12.86 5.78 -8.30
CA ILE A 168 13.54 6.06 -9.56
C ILE A 168 13.03 7.37 -10.18
N LEU A 169 11.71 7.52 -10.32
CA LEU A 169 11.11 8.72 -10.90
C LEU A 169 11.36 9.95 -10.04
N PHE A 170 11.33 9.80 -8.72
CA PHE A 170 11.65 10.91 -7.80
C PHE A 170 13.13 11.29 -7.86
N ALA A 171 14.04 10.33 -7.96
CA ALA A 171 15.46 10.59 -8.17
C ALA A 171 15.69 11.30 -9.51
N ALA A 172 15.08 10.85 -10.60
CA ALA A 172 15.12 11.50 -11.90
C ALA A 172 14.61 12.95 -11.81
N TYR A 173 13.46 13.18 -11.15
CA TYR A 173 12.93 14.52 -10.90
C TYR A 173 13.95 15.41 -10.17
N LEU A 174 14.62 14.91 -9.14
CA LEU A 174 15.61 15.67 -8.38
C LEU A 174 16.86 16.03 -9.24
N VAL A 175 17.26 15.12 -10.12
CA VAL A 175 18.35 15.39 -11.09
C VAL A 175 17.93 16.48 -12.08
N LEU A 176 16.77 16.32 -12.72
CA LEU A 176 16.24 17.24 -13.73
C LEU A 176 15.97 18.65 -13.16
N THR A 177 15.62 18.75 -11.88
CA THR A 177 15.40 20.04 -11.21
C THR A 177 16.65 20.63 -10.55
N GLY A 178 17.84 20.09 -10.83
CA GLY A 178 19.13 20.60 -10.33
C GLY A 178 19.40 20.33 -8.85
N ARG A 179 18.59 19.48 -8.20
CA ARG A 179 18.70 19.15 -6.77
C ARG A 179 19.58 17.94 -6.47
N ARG A 180 20.30 17.43 -7.46
CA ARG A 180 21.14 16.22 -7.38
C ARG A 180 22.17 16.25 -6.24
N LYS A 181 22.77 17.40 -5.92
CA LYS A 181 23.80 17.53 -4.87
C LYS A 181 23.33 17.04 -3.50
N ARG A 182 22.03 17.09 -3.21
CA ARG A 182 21.48 16.57 -1.96
C ARG A 182 21.26 15.05 -1.94
N LEU A 183 21.13 14.43 -3.11
CA LEU A 183 21.05 12.97 -3.23
C LEU A 183 22.39 12.29 -3.10
N TRP A 184 23.44 12.88 -3.69
CA TRP A 184 24.76 12.24 -3.89
C TRP A 184 25.73 12.40 -2.71
N SER A 185 25.27 12.70 -1.51
CA SER A 185 26.07 12.34 -0.35
C SER A 185 26.07 10.81 -0.27
N SER A 186 27.19 10.19 -0.69
CA SER A 186 27.34 8.74 -0.86
C SER A 186 26.89 7.93 0.36
N GLY A 187 27.12 8.41 1.57
CA GLY A 187 26.67 7.74 2.79
C GLY A 187 25.15 7.70 2.99
N ARG A 188 24.40 8.67 2.46
CA ARG A 188 22.93 8.75 2.65
C ARG A 188 22.21 7.74 1.78
N VAL A 189 22.56 7.69 0.48
CA VAL A 189 21.99 6.71 -0.45
C VAL A 189 22.39 5.30 -0.03
N LEU A 190 23.68 5.12 0.34
CA LEU A 190 24.18 3.83 0.83
C LEU A 190 23.42 3.40 2.09
N GLY A 191 23.18 4.31 3.05
CA GLY A 191 22.40 4.01 4.25
C GLY A 191 20.99 3.49 3.92
N PHE A 192 20.28 4.14 2.99
CA PHE A 192 18.97 3.67 2.55
C PHE A 192 19.04 2.29 1.88
N VAL A 193 19.96 2.10 0.94
CA VAL A 193 20.12 0.84 0.21
C VAL A 193 20.52 -0.31 1.15
N LEU A 194 21.42 -0.06 2.09
CA LEU A 194 21.82 -1.06 3.09
C LEU A 194 20.66 -1.42 4.02
N GLY A 195 19.90 -0.41 4.51
CA GLY A 195 18.74 -0.66 5.35
C GLY A 195 17.68 -1.49 4.63
N ALA A 196 17.36 -1.14 3.39
CA ALA A 196 16.39 -1.87 2.56
C ALA A 196 16.91 -3.27 2.22
N GLY A 197 18.17 -3.36 1.77
CA GLY A 197 18.79 -4.63 1.36
C GLY A 197 18.89 -5.64 2.48
N LEU A 198 19.33 -5.23 3.67
CA LEU A 198 19.40 -6.12 4.84
C LEU A 198 18.05 -6.71 5.22
N VAL A 199 16.99 -5.89 5.16
CA VAL A 199 15.64 -6.36 5.51
C VAL A 199 15.04 -7.20 4.38
N VAL A 200 15.24 -6.85 3.11
CA VAL A 200 14.67 -7.61 1.97
C VAL A 200 15.44 -8.88 1.69
N ALA A 201 16.72 -8.98 2.06
CA ALA A 201 17.60 -10.09 1.67
C ALA A 201 17.03 -11.49 1.97
N PRO A 202 16.44 -11.78 3.15
CA PRO A 202 15.89 -13.11 3.40
C PRO A 202 14.76 -13.48 2.44
N LEU A 203 13.83 -12.56 2.19
CA LEU A 203 12.74 -12.75 1.22
C LEU A 203 13.30 -12.85 -0.21
N GLY A 204 14.28 -12.01 -0.53
CA GLY A 204 14.95 -12.01 -1.84
C GLY A 204 15.60 -13.35 -2.16
N ILE A 205 16.27 -13.98 -1.19
CA ILE A 205 16.88 -15.31 -1.34
C ILE A 205 15.80 -16.35 -1.69
N VAL A 206 14.67 -16.36 -0.98
CA VAL A 206 13.56 -17.30 -1.25
C VAL A 206 12.98 -17.08 -2.65
N LEU A 207 12.75 -15.82 -3.04
CA LEU A 207 12.17 -15.50 -4.35
C LEU A 207 13.14 -15.75 -5.52
N LEU A 208 14.46 -15.64 -5.29
CA LEU A 208 15.47 -15.97 -6.30
C LEU A 208 15.69 -17.48 -6.44
N ALA A 209 15.51 -18.22 -5.35
CA ALA A 209 15.56 -19.69 -5.39
C ALA A 209 14.38 -20.30 -6.19
N ASP A 210 13.22 -19.65 -6.14
CA ASP A 210 12.06 -20.02 -6.96
C ASP A 210 11.44 -18.79 -7.65
N PRO A 211 11.90 -18.44 -8.86
CA PRO A 211 11.36 -17.32 -9.61
C PRO A 211 9.86 -17.42 -9.97
N SER A 212 9.29 -18.63 -9.94
CA SER A 212 7.86 -18.83 -10.21
C SER A 212 6.99 -18.12 -9.17
N LEU A 213 7.48 -17.97 -7.94
CA LEU A 213 6.83 -17.21 -6.87
C LEU A 213 6.70 -15.70 -7.20
N ILE A 214 7.61 -15.18 -8.05
CA ILE A 214 7.57 -13.79 -8.48
C ILE A 214 6.61 -13.60 -9.65
N PHE A 215 6.73 -14.44 -10.67
CA PHE A 215 6.11 -14.24 -11.98
C PHE A 215 4.79 -14.98 -12.16
N GLY A 216 4.57 -16.08 -11.41
CA GLY A 216 3.40 -16.93 -11.59
C GLY A 216 2.07 -16.18 -11.47
N ARG A 217 1.94 -15.25 -10.52
CA ARG A 217 0.74 -14.44 -10.39
C ARG A 217 0.66 -13.30 -11.42
N THR A 218 1.79 -12.70 -11.76
CA THR A 218 1.82 -11.54 -12.65
C THR A 218 1.28 -11.90 -14.03
N GLY A 219 1.65 -13.06 -14.59
CA GLY A 219 1.11 -13.55 -15.86
C GLY A 219 -0.39 -13.81 -15.84
N GLN A 220 -0.92 -14.31 -14.71
CA GLN A 220 -2.34 -14.68 -14.58
C GLN A 220 -3.29 -13.48 -14.41
N VAL A 221 -2.77 -12.32 -14.01
CA VAL A 221 -3.61 -11.15 -13.69
C VAL A 221 -3.30 -9.93 -14.55
N SER A 222 -2.22 -9.95 -15.33
CA SER A 222 -1.79 -8.80 -16.13
C SER A 222 -2.63 -8.66 -17.39
N ILE A 223 -3.20 -7.48 -17.63
CA ILE A 223 -3.86 -7.14 -18.90
C ILE A 223 -2.90 -7.15 -20.11
N LEU A 224 -1.59 -7.24 -19.87
CA LEU A 224 -0.60 -7.37 -20.93
C LEU A 224 -0.52 -8.79 -21.50
N SER A 225 -1.11 -9.78 -20.81
CA SER A 225 -1.21 -11.14 -21.32
C SER A 225 -2.21 -11.22 -22.48
N PRO A 226 -1.85 -11.84 -23.63
CA PRO A 226 -2.75 -12.02 -24.77
C PRO A 226 -4.05 -12.73 -24.41
N GLU A 227 -3.98 -13.69 -23.47
CA GLU A 227 -5.16 -14.43 -22.98
C GLU A 227 -6.19 -13.53 -22.27
N ILE A 228 -5.74 -12.41 -21.72
CA ILE A 228 -6.58 -11.47 -20.96
C ILE A 228 -7.05 -10.31 -21.83
N ASN A 229 -6.20 -9.80 -22.74
CA ASN A 229 -6.54 -8.65 -23.57
C ASN A 229 -7.22 -9.03 -24.89
N GLY A 230 -7.33 -10.34 -25.21
CA GLY A 230 -8.02 -10.79 -26.43
C GLY A 230 -7.40 -10.27 -27.73
N GLY A 231 -6.13 -9.87 -27.72
CA GLY A 231 -5.44 -9.30 -28.87
C GLY A 231 -5.56 -7.76 -29.00
N ASP A 232 -6.30 -7.09 -28.09
CA ASP A 232 -6.39 -5.62 -28.03
C ASP A 232 -5.80 -5.09 -26.70
N PRO A 233 -4.48 -4.98 -26.58
CA PRO A 233 -3.84 -4.48 -25.36
C PRO A 233 -4.12 -2.99 -25.12
N LEU A 234 -4.26 -2.19 -26.17
CA LEU A 234 -4.49 -0.75 -26.04
C LEU A 234 -5.91 -0.44 -25.56
N GLY A 235 -6.93 -1.04 -26.19
CA GLY A 235 -8.32 -0.87 -25.77
C GLY A 235 -8.55 -1.39 -24.36
N THR A 236 -7.93 -2.53 -23.99
CA THR A 236 -7.98 -3.08 -22.64
C THR A 236 -7.33 -2.12 -21.64
N LEU A 237 -6.17 -1.54 -21.95
CA LEU A 237 -5.48 -0.58 -21.10
C LEU A 237 -6.31 0.69 -20.90
N LEU A 238 -6.85 1.26 -21.96
CA LEU A 238 -7.70 2.45 -21.89
C LEU A 238 -8.97 2.19 -21.06
N GLY A 239 -9.64 1.07 -21.31
CA GLY A 239 -10.83 0.66 -20.55
C GLY A 239 -10.53 0.43 -19.07
N SER A 240 -9.41 -0.23 -18.75
CA SER A 240 -8.95 -0.44 -17.38
C SER A 240 -8.60 0.87 -16.68
N THR A 241 -7.93 1.78 -17.39
CA THR A 241 -7.61 3.12 -16.88
C THR A 241 -8.88 3.91 -16.59
N ALA A 242 -9.83 3.95 -17.51
CA ALA A 242 -11.10 4.64 -17.33
C ALA A 242 -11.89 4.10 -16.13
N ARG A 243 -11.99 2.77 -16.00
CA ARG A 243 -12.63 2.13 -14.84
C ARG A 243 -11.90 2.45 -13.52
N THR A 244 -10.57 2.41 -13.53
CA THR A 244 -9.75 2.72 -12.34
C THR A 244 -9.93 4.17 -11.91
N LEU A 245 -9.90 5.12 -12.81
CA LEU A 245 -10.13 6.54 -12.49
C LEU A 245 -11.59 6.77 -12.09
N GLY A 246 -12.53 6.13 -12.76
CA GLY A 246 -13.96 6.21 -12.45
C GLY A 246 -14.31 5.68 -11.07
N MET A 247 -13.57 4.68 -10.54
CA MET A 247 -13.87 4.12 -9.22
C MET A 247 -13.69 5.12 -8.08
N TYR A 248 -12.84 6.11 -8.24
CA TYR A 248 -12.62 7.11 -7.20
C TYR A 248 -13.78 8.06 -7.02
N LEU A 249 -14.44 8.47 -8.12
CA LEU A 249 -15.42 9.56 -8.10
C LEU A 249 -16.81 9.16 -8.59
N TRP A 250 -16.91 8.11 -9.40
CA TRP A 250 -18.13 7.84 -10.16
C TRP A 250 -18.79 6.52 -9.78
N ARG A 251 -18.08 5.42 -9.96
CA ARG A 251 -18.63 4.09 -9.74
C ARG A 251 -17.55 3.10 -9.30
N GLY A 252 -17.73 2.52 -8.13
CA GLY A 252 -16.88 1.45 -7.64
C GLY A 252 -17.01 0.15 -8.44
N ALA A 253 -16.33 -0.90 -8.03
CA ALA A 253 -16.39 -2.21 -8.66
C ALA A 253 -17.78 -2.84 -8.54
N ASP A 254 -18.15 -3.64 -9.54
CA ASP A 254 -19.39 -4.40 -9.55
C ASP A 254 -19.37 -5.57 -8.54
N LEU A 255 -20.53 -6.17 -8.33
CA LEU A 255 -21.06 -7.11 -7.31
C LEU A 255 -20.10 -8.15 -6.66
N LEU A 256 -18.92 -8.42 -7.18
CA LEU A 256 -18.07 -9.53 -6.70
C LEU A 256 -16.80 -9.09 -5.95
N ARG A 257 -16.69 -7.82 -5.52
CA ARG A 257 -15.47 -7.26 -4.96
C ARG A 257 -15.69 -6.55 -3.62
N HIS A 258 -14.59 -6.15 -2.98
CA HIS A 258 -14.53 -5.67 -1.60
C HIS A 258 -15.54 -4.57 -1.22
N ASN A 259 -16.03 -3.80 -2.18
CA ASN A 259 -17.10 -2.82 -1.95
C ASN A 259 -18.53 -3.38 -2.15
N ALA A 260 -18.69 -4.56 -2.76
CA ALA A 260 -19.99 -5.20 -2.90
C ALA A 260 -20.53 -5.79 -1.58
N TRP A 261 -19.64 -6.02 -0.61
CA TRP A 261 -20.05 -6.47 0.73
C TRP A 261 -20.99 -5.52 1.46
N LEU A 262 -21.01 -4.25 1.07
CA LEU A 262 -21.97 -3.28 1.58
C LEU A 262 -23.40 -3.52 1.08
N SER A 263 -23.53 -4.28 0.01
CA SER A 263 -24.85 -4.58 -0.60
C SER A 263 -25.53 -5.79 0.06
N TYR A 264 -24.81 -6.63 0.79
CA TYR A 264 -25.40 -7.75 1.52
C TYR A 264 -26.05 -7.25 2.81
N GLY A 265 -27.36 -6.98 2.73
CA GLY A 265 -28.18 -6.61 3.88
C GLY A 265 -28.45 -5.12 4.08
N THR A 266 -27.88 -4.26 3.24
CA THR A 266 -28.28 -2.85 3.14
C THR A 266 -28.65 -2.57 1.68
N HIS A 267 -29.70 -1.80 1.43
CA HIS A 267 -30.12 -1.37 0.09
C HIS A 267 -29.14 -0.38 -0.58
N ALA A 268 -27.88 -0.41 -0.19
CA ALA A 268 -26.84 0.42 -0.81
C ALA A 268 -26.52 -0.14 -2.20
N PRO A 269 -26.50 0.69 -3.25
CA PRO A 269 -26.21 0.26 -4.60
C PRO A 269 -24.78 -0.28 -4.69
N ALA A 270 -24.62 -1.44 -5.33
CA ALA A 270 -23.33 -1.97 -5.70
C ALA A 270 -22.52 -0.90 -6.46
N GLY A 271 -21.20 -0.81 -6.20
CA GLY A 271 -20.37 0.12 -6.94
C GLY A 271 -20.25 1.52 -6.30
N ARG A 272 -20.31 1.62 -4.97
CA ARG A 272 -19.99 2.88 -4.28
C ARG A 272 -18.58 3.36 -4.64
N PRO A 273 -18.39 4.64 -5.03
CA PRO A 273 -17.07 5.18 -5.32
C PRO A 273 -16.17 5.19 -4.07
N VAL A 274 -14.86 5.22 -4.27
CA VAL A 274 -13.87 5.29 -3.18
C VAL A 274 -14.04 6.58 -2.38
N PHE A 275 -14.24 7.69 -3.07
CA PHE A 275 -14.53 8.97 -2.43
C PHE A 275 -16.02 9.31 -2.59
N ASP A 276 -16.68 9.62 -1.48
CA ASP A 276 -17.91 10.37 -1.55
C ASP A 276 -17.62 11.82 -1.99
N TRP A 277 -18.67 12.58 -2.30
CA TRP A 277 -18.51 13.94 -2.81
C TRP A 277 -17.80 14.86 -1.80
N LEU A 278 -17.94 14.63 -0.50
CA LEU A 278 -17.27 15.37 0.56
C LEU A 278 -15.75 15.13 0.55
N MET A 279 -15.33 13.89 0.25
CA MET A 279 -13.93 13.50 0.17
C MET A 279 -13.32 13.83 -1.19
N ALA A 280 -14.11 13.77 -2.25
CA ALA A 280 -13.66 14.07 -3.61
C ALA A 280 -13.14 15.50 -3.75
N VAL A 281 -13.81 16.47 -3.12
CA VAL A 281 -13.42 17.90 -3.19
C VAL A 281 -12.00 18.12 -2.67
N PRO A 282 -11.63 17.77 -1.43
CA PRO A 282 -10.26 17.96 -0.96
C PRO A 282 -9.22 17.19 -1.75
N VAL A 283 -9.55 16.00 -2.29
CA VAL A 283 -8.62 15.24 -3.14
C VAL A 283 -8.37 15.98 -4.46
N ILE A 284 -9.41 16.46 -5.15
CA ILE A 284 -9.27 17.21 -6.40
C ILE A 284 -8.49 18.50 -6.18
N VAL A 285 -8.83 19.26 -5.14
CA VAL A 285 -8.12 20.50 -4.77
C VAL A 285 -6.65 20.22 -4.45
N GLY A 286 -6.37 19.14 -3.68
CA GLY A 286 -5.01 18.73 -3.34
C GLY A 286 -4.19 18.32 -4.56
N LEU A 287 -4.78 17.57 -5.49
CA LEU A 287 -4.14 17.21 -6.75
C LEU A 287 -3.87 18.45 -7.61
N ALA A 288 -4.86 19.32 -7.83
CA ALA A 288 -4.71 20.55 -8.60
C ALA A 288 -3.61 21.46 -7.99
N TRP A 289 -3.60 21.59 -6.66
CA TRP A 289 -2.56 22.32 -5.96
C TRP A 289 -1.19 21.67 -6.17
N SER A 290 -1.07 20.36 -6.08
CA SER A 290 0.18 19.63 -6.26
C SER A 290 0.71 19.75 -7.70
N PHE A 291 -0.17 19.69 -8.71
CA PHE A 291 0.20 19.95 -10.10
C PHE A 291 0.73 21.37 -10.30
N ARG A 292 0.07 22.38 -9.74
CA ARG A 292 0.55 23.78 -9.85
C ARG A 292 1.89 23.97 -9.14
N HIS A 293 2.16 23.21 -8.09
CA HIS A 293 3.38 23.31 -7.28
C HIS A 293 4.35 22.14 -7.50
N TRP A 294 4.28 21.47 -8.64
CA TRP A 294 5.07 20.28 -8.95
C TRP A 294 6.59 20.47 -8.77
N ARG A 295 7.09 21.72 -8.83
CA ARG A 295 8.49 22.06 -8.55
C ARG A 295 8.88 21.91 -7.08
N ARG A 296 7.92 21.78 -6.15
CA ARG A 296 8.20 21.45 -4.75
C ARG A 296 8.39 19.94 -4.62
N PRO A 297 9.51 19.47 -4.02
CA PRO A 297 9.79 18.02 -3.93
C PRO A 297 8.67 17.20 -3.28
N SER A 298 8.00 17.75 -2.25
CA SER A 298 6.88 17.07 -1.58
C SER A 298 5.67 16.91 -2.51
N ALA A 299 5.33 17.94 -3.31
CA ALA A 299 4.24 17.87 -4.27
C ALA A 299 4.59 16.90 -5.42
N ALA A 300 5.81 16.95 -5.93
CA ALA A 300 6.29 16.02 -6.96
C ALA A 300 6.25 14.57 -6.49
N LEU A 301 6.76 14.30 -5.28
CA LEU A 301 6.73 12.95 -4.72
C LEU A 301 5.30 12.43 -4.52
N LEU A 302 4.38 13.28 -4.05
CA LEU A 302 2.97 12.93 -3.92
C LEU A 302 2.35 12.56 -5.28
N LEU A 303 2.59 13.36 -6.32
CA LEU A 303 2.08 13.09 -7.68
C LEU A 303 2.67 11.81 -8.27
N ILE A 304 3.98 11.61 -8.13
CA ILE A 304 4.67 10.40 -8.58
C ILE A 304 4.13 9.18 -7.84
N TRP A 305 3.98 9.26 -6.53
CA TRP A 305 3.42 8.18 -5.72
C TRP A 305 2.00 7.83 -6.18
N GLN A 306 1.14 8.83 -6.31
CA GLN A 306 -0.24 8.63 -6.78
C GLN A 306 -0.26 7.97 -8.17
N LEU A 307 0.53 8.48 -9.12
CA LEU A 307 0.60 7.94 -10.47
C LEU A 307 1.07 6.48 -10.51
N VAL A 308 2.16 6.18 -9.80
CA VAL A 308 2.74 4.83 -9.80
C VAL A 308 1.81 3.83 -9.12
N MET A 309 1.14 4.23 -8.02
CA MET A 309 0.25 3.33 -7.29
C MET A 309 -1.13 3.12 -7.96
N LEU A 310 -1.44 3.86 -9.01
CA LEU A 310 -2.53 3.51 -9.92
C LEU A 310 -2.17 2.29 -10.82
N GLY A 311 -0.88 2.09 -11.06
CA GLY A 311 -0.37 1.03 -11.94
C GLY A 311 -0.86 -0.37 -11.60
N PRO A 312 -0.74 -0.86 -10.33
CA PRO A 312 -1.24 -2.18 -9.93
C PRO A 312 -2.70 -2.42 -10.30
N THR A 313 -3.55 -1.43 -10.10
CA THR A 313 -4.98 -1.52 -10.43
C THR A 313 -5.23 -1.46 -11.93
N ILE A 314 -4.58 -0.53 -12.64
CA ILE A 314 -4.74 -0.37 -14.09
C ILE A 314 -4.29 -1.63 -14.84
N LEU A 315 -3.19 -2.23 -14.40
CA LEU A 315 -2.60 -3.41 -15.05
C LEU A 315 -3.25 -4.74 -14.63
N ALA A 316 -4.17 -4.73 -13.68
CA ALA A 316 -4.89 -5.93 -13.27
C ALA A 316 -6.11 -6.19 -14.16
N LYS A 317 -6.31 -7.46 -14.58
CA LYS A 317 -7.48 -7.89 -15.36
C LYS A 317 -8.81 -7.53 -14.68
N ASP A 318 -8.74 -7.43 -13.38
CA ASP A 318 -9.89 -7.21 -12.51
C ASP A 318 -10.08 -5.74 -12.16
N ALA A 319 -9.62 -4.80 -12.98
CA ALA A 319 -9.86 -3.38 -12.75
C ALA A 319 -11.37 -3.05 -12.72
N PRO A 320 -11.81 -2.19 -11.78
CA PRO A 320 -11.05 -1.52 -10.75
C PRO A 320 -10.77 -2.44 -9.54
N HIS A 321 -9.56 -2.39 -9.00
CA HIS A 321 -9.13 -3.17 -7.84
C HIS A 321 -8.55 -2.23 -6.79
N PHE A 322 -9.05 -2.26 -5.56
CA PHE A 322 -8.70 -1.26 -4.52
C PHE A 322 -7.51 -1.62 -3.65
N LEU A 323 -6.89 -2.73 -3.90
CA LEU A 323 -5.84 -3.26 -3.02
C LEU A 323 -4.47 -3.00 -3.59
#